data_83a77e737be096af075054dc9bc1b1f6
#
_entry.id   83a77e737be096af075054dc9bc1b1f6
#
_cell.length_a   1.000
_cell.length_b   1.000
_cell.length_c   1.000
_cell.angle_alpha   90.00
_cell.angle_beta   90.00
_cell.angle_gamma   90.00
#
_symmetry.space_group_name_H-M   'P 1'
#
loop_
_entity.id
_entity.type
_entity.pdbx_description
1 polymer ?
#
loop_
_entity_poly.entity_id
_entity_poly.type
_entity_poly.pdbx_seq_one_letter_code
_entity_poly.pdbx_strand_id
1 'polypeptide(L)'
;LSPADIDYVNAHATSTLQGDMFEAIALDRLFGQHMPWISSTKGMTGHECWMAGASEVVYSILMMQGGFVAPNINFENPDEHSAKLRLATHRIDTQVNTVLSNSFGFGGTNSALIIKK
;
A
#
# COMPACT_ATOMS: atom_id res chain seq x y z
N LEU A 1 -9.85 1.22 -15.86
CA LEU A 1 -8.57 1.53 -15.21
C LEU A 1 -7.55 0.46 -15.58
N SER A 2 -6.32 0.85 -15.78
CA SER A 2 -5.15 0.01 -15.99
C SER A 2 -4.20 0.14 -14.78
N PRO A 3 -3.20 -0.73 -14.62
CA PRO A 3 -2.19 -0.55 -13.58
C PRO A 3 -1.50 0.81 -13.62
N ALA A 4 -1.31 1.40 -14.81
CA ALA A 4 -0.69 2.72 -14.98
C ALA A 4 -1.54 3.90 -14.44
N ASP A 5 -2.82 3.66 -14.17
CA ASP A 5 -3.72 4.68 -13.62
C ASP A 5 -3.65 4.80 -12.08
N ILE A 6 -2.94 3.88 -11.42
CA ILE A 6 -2.80 3.85 -9.96
C ILE A 6 -1.60 4.70 -9.55
N ASP A 7 -1.82 5.70 -8.71
CA ASP A 7 -0.76 6.58 -8.18
C ASP A 7 -0.16 6.05 -6.88
N TYR A 8 -0.98 5.38 -6.06
CA TYR A 8 -0.59 4.91 -4.74
C TYR A 8 -1.26 3.59 -4.36
N VAL A 9 -0.52 2.73 -3.70
CA VAL A 9 -1.05 1.51 -3.05
C VAL A 9 -0.88 1.61 -1.54
N ASN A 10 -2.01 1.54 -0.81
CA ASN A 10 -2.00 1.28 0.61
C ASN A 10 -1.98 -0.23 0.81
N ALA A 11 -0.80 -0.76 1.11
CA ALA A 11 -0.58 -2.20 1.22
C ALA A 11 -1.11 -2.74 2.55
N HIS A 12 -1.60 -3.98 2.53
CA HIS A 12 -1.97 -4.67 3.77
C HIS A 12 -0.78 -4.84 4.70
N ALA A 13 0.31 -5.38 4.21
CA ALA A 13 1.64 -5.49 4.80
C ALA A 13 1.66 -5.44 6.35
N THR A 14 1.38 -6.59 6.96
CA THR A 14 1.25 -6.74 8.43
C THR A 14 2.55 -7.10 9.13
N SER A 15 3.67 -7.08 8.44
CA SER A 15 4.98 -7.53 8.91
C SER A 15 5.05 -9.03 9.20
N THR A 16 4.27 -9.82 8.48
CA THR A 16 4.38 -11.28 8.49
C THR A 16 5.25 -11.73 7.31
N LEU A 17 6.19 -12.64 7.56
CA LEU A 17 7.18 -13.08 6.57
C LEU A 17 6.55 -13.51 5.24
N GLN A 18 5.53 -14.37 5.29
CA GLN A 18 4.86 -14.87 4.09
C GLN A 18 3.87 -13.85 3.50
N GLY A 19 3.13 -13.13 4.35
CA GLY A 19 2.13 -12.17 3.90
C GLY A 19 2.76 -11.04 3.10
N ASP A 20 3.78 -10.41 3.64
CA ASP A 20 4.48 -9.30 2.98
C ASP A 20 5.18 -9.76 1.70
N MET A 21 5.81 -10.95 1.72
CA MET A 21 6.45 -11.53 0.53
C MET A 21 5.44 -11.77 -0.60
N PHE A 22 4.30 -12.42 -0.30
CA PHE A 22 3.30 -12.70 -1.34
C PHE A 22 2.63 -11.44 -1.88
N GLU A 23 2.37 -10.46 -1.01
CA GLU A 23 1.85 -9.16 -1.45
C GLU A 23 2.87 -8.44 -2.35
N ALA A 24 4.15 -8.42 -1.97
CA ALA A 24 5.21 -7.82 -2.79
C ALA A 24 5.33 -8.48 -4.17
N ILE A 25 5.27 -9.80 -4.24
CA ILE A 25 5.27 -10.55 -5.52
C ILE A 25 4.04 -10.19 -6.37
N ALA A 26 2.87 -10.09 -5.75
CA ALA A 26 1.64 -9.76 -6.46
C ALA A 26 1.68 -8.34 -7.03
N LEU A 27 2.16 -7.37 -6.24
CA LEU A 27 2.32 -5.98 -6.67
C LEU A 27 3.36 -5.84 -7.80
N ASP A 28 4.51 -6.52 -7.68
CA ASP A 28 5.53 -6.54 -8.74
C ASP A 28 4.97 -7.10 -10.06
N ARG A 29 4.22 -8.21 -9.99
CA ARG A 29 3.59 -8.81 -11.17
C ARG A 29 2.51 -7.93 -11.80
N LEU A 30 1.72 -7.24 -10.96
CA LEU A 30 0.62 -6.39 -11.44
C LEU A 30 1.14 -5.12 -12.09
N PHE A 31 2.08 -4.44 -11.45
CA PHE A 31 2.50 -3.10 -11.84
C PHE A 31 3.74 -3.08 -12.75
N GLY A 32 4.68 -3.99 -12.53
CA GLY A 32 5.88 -4.07 -13.36
C GLY A 32 6.59 -2.72 -13.53
N GLN A 33 6.65 -2.23 -14.77
CA GLN A 33 7.29 -0.93 -15.08
C GLN A 33 6.46 0.29 -14.68
N HIS A 34 5.19 0.12 -14.35
CA HIS A 34 4.27 1.19 -13.93
C HIS A 34 4.06 1.20 -12.41
N MET A 35 5.13 0.95 -11.65
CA MET A 35 5.09 0.83 -10.21
C MET A 35 4.65 2.15 -9.54
N PRO A 36 3.47 2.18 -8.88
CA PRO A 36 3.03 3.33 -8.09
C PRO A 36 3.85 3.49 -6.82
N TRP A 37 3.64 4.58 -6.09
CA TRP A 37 4.12 4.63 -4.71
C TRP A 37 3.39 3.62 -3.84
N ILE A 38 4.11 2.96 -2.95
CA ILE A 38 3.57 1.95 -2.05
C ILE A 38 3.99 2.25 -0.62
N SER A 39 3.05 2.19 0.32
CA SER A 39 3.35 2.14 1.74
C SER A 39 2.26 1.39 2.51
N SER A 40 2.60 0.92 3.71
CA SER A 40 1.64 0.49 4.70
C SER A 40 1.60 1.48 5.85
N THR A 41 0.41 1.94 6.21
CA THR A 41 0.22 2.82 7.37
C THR A 41 0.33 2.07 8.69
N LYS A 42 0.35 0.73 8.67
CA LYS A 42 0.38 -0.12 9.87
C LYS A 42 1.65 0.03 10.70
N GLY A 43 2.75 0.49 10.10
CA GLY A 43 3.95 0.87 10.86
C GLY A 43 3.69 2.00 11.87
N MET A 44 2.73 2.89 11.58
CA MET A 44 2.34 4.02 12.44
C MET A 44 1.16 3.70 13.36
N THR A 45 0.15 2.98 12.85
CA THR A 45 -1.14 2.77 13.53
C THR A 45 -1.22 1.43 14.24
N GLY A 46 -0.36 0.48 13.90
CA GLY A 46 -0.57 -0.93 14.19
C GLY A 46 -1.65 -1.54 13.30
N HIS A 47 -1.91 -2.83 13.50
CA HIS A 47 -2.99 -3.53 12.82
C HIS A 47 -4.30 -3.30 13.58
N GLU A 48 -5.16 -2.44 13.05
CA GLU A 48 -6.44 -2.04 13.67
C GLU A 48 -7.53 -3.13 13.55
N CYS A 49 -7.14 -4.36 13.20
CA CYS A 49 -8.01 -5.55 13.14
C CYS A 49 -9.28 -5.33 12.29
N TRP A 50 -10.44 -5.36 12.93
CA TRP A 50 -11.76 -5.23 12.29
C TRP A 50 -11.96 -3.93 11.53
N MET A 51 -11.21 -2.89 11.90
CA MET A 51 -11.34 -1.55 11.36
C MET A 51 -10.26 -1.21 10.34
N ALA A 52 -9.19 -2.00 10.24
CA ALA A 52 -7.99 -1.66 9.46
C ALA A 52 -8.29 -1.20 8.03
N GLY A 53 -9.09 -1.97 7.28
CA GLY A 53 -9.42 -1.61 5.90
C GLY A 53 -10.19 -0.29 5.78
N ALA A 54 -11.11 -0.01 6.71
CA ALA A 54 -11.88 1.24 6.72
C ALA A 54 -10.97 2.43 7.08
N SER A 55 -10.10 2.29 8.08
CA SER A 55 -9.12 3.31 8.46
C SER A 55 -8.17 3.62 7.32
N GLU A 56 -7.66 2.59 6.64
CA GLU A 56 -6.74 2.74 5.50
C GLU A 56 -7.38 3.46 4.31
N VAL A 57 -8.69 3.27 4.09
CA VAL A 57 -9.45 4.06 3.12
C VAL A 57 -9.48 5.54 3.54
N VAL A 58 -9.77 5.83 4.80
CA VAL A 58 -9.77 7.22 5.32
C VAL A 58 -8.39 7.85 5.17
N TYR A 59 -7.31 7.15 5.58
CA TYR A 59 -5.95 7.65 5.42
C TYR A 59 -5.60 7.91 3.95
N SER A 60 -6.02 7.02 3.05
CA SER A 60 -5.82 7.19 1.61
C SER A 60 -6.54 8.44 1.08
N ILE A 61 -7.77 8.68 1.50
CA ILE A 61 -8.52 9.88 1.14
C ILE A 61 -7.82 11.16 1.66
N LEU A 62 -7.32 11.14 2.88
CA LEU A 62 -6.56 12.27 3.44
C LEU A 62 -5.26 12.52 2.65
N MET A 63 -4.55 11.47 2.22
CA MET A 63 -3.38 11.59 1.35
C MET A 63 -3.75 12.19 -0.02
N MET A 64 -4.85 11.72 -0.61
CA MET A 64 -5.39 12.28 -1.87
C MET A 64 -5.72 13.78 -1.74
N GLN A 65 -6.38 14.17 -0.65
CA GLN A 65 -6.76 15.58 -0.39
C GLN A 65 -5.54 16.45 -0.10
N GLY A 66 -4.60 15.92 0.67
CA GLY A 66 -3.39 16.63 1.11
C GLY A 66 -2.26 16.66 0.07
N GLY A 67 -2.35 15.88 -1.01
CA GLY A 67 -1.31 15.83 -2.04
C GLY A 67 0.00 15.23 -1.54
N PHE A 68 -0.08 14.12 -0.79
CA PHE A 68 1.12 13.42 -0.30
C PHE A 68 0.89 11.92 -0.16
N VAL A 69 1.97 11.16 -0.09
CA VAL A 69 1.99 9.75 0.35
C VAL A 69 2.67 9.66 1.70
N ALA A 70 2.01 9.02 2.66
CA ALA A 70 2.59 8.75 3.98
C ALA A 70 3.70 7.70 3.89
N PRO A 71 4.76 7.80 4.71
CA PRO A 71 5.88 6.88 4.64
C PRO A 71 5.54 5.49 5.19
N ASN A 72 6.22 4.49 4.67
CA ASN A 72 6.35 3.18 5.26
C ASN A 72 7.49 3.23 6.29
N ILE A 73 7.18 3.60 7.54
CA ILE A 73 8.19 3.75 8.58
C ILE A 73 8.75 2.40 9.02
N ASN A 74 9.92 2.42 9.66
CA ASN A 74 10.64 1.24 10.17
C ASN A 74 11.07 0.23 9.09
N PHE A 75 11.18 0.70 7.84
CA PHE A 75 11.68 -0.12 6.74
C PHE A 75 13.17 0.13 6.55
N GLU A 76 14.01 -0.82 7.02
CA GLU A 76 15.46 -0.66 7.04
C GLU A 76 16.19 -1.62 6.09
N ASN A 77 15.70 -2.86 5.99
CA ASN A 77 16.36 -3.93 5.26
C ASN A 77 15.43 -4.52 4.19
N PRO A 78 15.52 -4.06 2.93
CA PRO A 78 14.76 -4.65 1.84
C PRO A 78 15.22 -6.08 1.55
N ASP A 79 14.27 -6.97 1.32
CA ASP A 79 14.51 -8.29 0.75
C ASP A 79 14.47 -8.26 -0.79
N GLU A 80 14.68 -9.40 -1.45
CA GLU A 80 14.67 -9.52 -2.91
C GLU A 80 13.33 -9.17 -3.58
N HIS A 81 12.22 -9.21 -2.85
CA HIS A 81 10.88 -8.90 -3.35
C HIS A 81 10.53 -7.44 -3.10
N SER A 82 10.70 -6.96 -1.87
CA SER A 82 10.42 -5.57 -1.49
C SER A 82 11.36 -4.58 -2.17
N ALA A 83 12.60 -4.98 -2.49
CA ALA A 83 13.55 -4.16 -3.23
C ALA A 83 13.09 -3.79 -4.65
N LYS A 84 12.12 -4.51 -5.22
CA LYS A 84 11.54 -4.22 -6.53
C LYS A 84 10.41 -3.20 -6.48
N LEU A 85 9.88 -2.95 -5.29
CA LEU A 85 8.75 -2.05 -5.08
C LEU A 85 9.21 -0.61 -4.89
N ARG A 86 8.39 0.33 -5.33
CA ARG A 86 8.61 1.76 -5.09
C ARG A 86 8.06 2.17 -3.73
N LEU A 87 8.75 1.73 -2.66
CA LEU A 87 8.33 2.01 -1.29
C LEU A 87 8.61 3.47 -0.91
N ALA A 88 7.60 4.13 -0.35
CA ALA A 88 7.73 5.46 0.21
C ALA A 88 8.39 5.36 1.60
N THR A 89 9.70 5.48 1.69
CA THR A 89 10.46 5.42 2.97
C THR A 89 10.44 6.74 3.74
N HIS A 90 9.99 7.81 3.10
CA HIS A 90 9.75 9.14 3.69
C HIS A 90 8.47 9.71 3.06
N ARG A 91 7.96 10.81 3.62
CA ARG A 91 6.81 11.50 3.03
C ARG A 91 7.13 11.95 1.61
N ILE A 92 6.26 11.63 0.67
CA ILE A 92 6.37 12.04 -0.72
C ILE A 92 5.27 13.07 -1.01
N ASP A 93 5.64 14.30 -1.28
CA ASP A 93 4.70 15.33 -1.72
C ASP A 93 4.43 15.15 -3.22
N THR A 94 3.24 14.67 -3.55
CA THR A 94 2.82 14.36 -4.92
C THR A 94 1.30 14.32 -5.00
N GLN A 95 0.77 14.60 -6.19
CA GLN A 95 -0.66 14.41 -6.46
C GLN A 95 -1.00 12.92 -6.44
N VAL A 96 -2.04 12.57 -5.70
CA VAL A 96 -2.61 11.22 -5.62
C VAL A 96 -4.08 11.33 -6.05
N ASN A 97 -4.42 10.77 -7.20
CA ASN A 97 -5.78 10.80 -7.75
C ASN A 97 -6.45 9.43 -7.72
N THR A 98 -5.67 8.36 -7.78
CA THR A 98 -6.18 6.99 -7.78
C THR A 98 -5.36 6.13 -6.82
N VAL A 99 -6.04 5.50 -5.88
CA VAL A 99 -5.44 4.65 -4.84
C VAL A 99 -6.00 3.24 -4.94
N LEU A 100 -5.13 2.25 -4.78
CA LEU A 100 -5.49 0.87 -4.50
C LEU A 100 -5.25 0.60 -3.01
N SER A 101 -6.27 0.14 -2.28
CA SER A 101 -6.15 -0.29 -0.88
C SER A 101 -6.40 -1.79 -0.79
N ASN A 102 -5.43 -2.53 -0.27
CA ASN A 102 -5.49 -3.98 -0.12
C ASN A 102 -5.79 -4.39 1.32
N SER A 103 -6.60 -5.44 1.48
CA SER A 103 -6.86 -6.08 2.78
C SER A 103 -6.94 -7.59 2.59
N PHE A 104 -6.12 -8.32 3.33
CA PHE A 104 -6.06 -9.78 3.29
C PHE A 104 -6.41 -10.35 4.66
N GLY A 105 -7.55 -11.06 4.73
CA GLY A 105 -8.08 -11.62 5.96
C GLY A 105 -7.71 -13.08 6.17
N PHE A 106 -7.69 -13.51 7.43
CA PHE A 106 -7.55 -14.92 7.77
C PHE A 106 -8.69 -15.74 7.14
N GLY A 107 -8.36 -16.94 6.67
CA GLY A 107 -9.30 -17.80 5.96
C GLY A 107 -9.38 -17.54 4.46
N GLY A 108 -8.55 -16.64 3.92
CA GLY A 108 -8.38 -16.42 2.48
C GLY A 108 -9.33 -15.37 1.87
N THR A 109 -9.97 -14.55 2.68
CA THR A 109 -10.73 -13.40 2.18
C THR A 109 -9.78 -12.30 1.75
N ASN A 110 -9.79 -11.99 0.46
CA ASN A 110 -8.98 -10.91 -0.13
C ASN A 110 -9.89 -9.81 -0.64
N SER A 111 -9.56 -8.57 -0.31
CA SER A 111 -10.26 -7.38 -0.78
C SER A 111 -9.26 -6.39 -1.36
N ALA A 112 -9.59 -5.84 -2.50
CA ALA A 112 -8.85 -4.76 -3.16
C ALA A 112 -9.86 -3.67 -3.54
N LEU A 113 -9.69 -2.48 -3.01
CA LEU A 113 -10.58 -1.34 -3.25
C LEU A 113 -9.84 -0.25 -4.00
N ILE A 114 -10.43 0.22 -5.09
CA ILE A 114 -9.90 1.37 -5.83
C ILE A 114 -10.72 2.62 -5.46
N ILE A 115 -10.01 3.68 -5.08
CA ILE A 115 -10.57 5.00 -4.77
C ILE A 115 -10.02 5.98 -5.80
N LYS A 116 -10.91 6.73 -6.42
CA LYS A 116 -10.53 7.74 -7.43
C LYS A 116 -11.21 9.08 -7.15
N LYS A 117 -10.47 10.18 -7.33
CA LYS A 117 -11.03 11.54 -7.39
C LYS A 117 -11.92 11.72 -8.60
#